data_a6f24f2523626f918e62b2f1e06d601f
#
_entry.id   a6f24f2523626f918e62b2f1e06d601f
#
_cell.length_a   1.000
_cell.length_b   1.000
_cell.length_c   1.000
_cell.angle_alpha   90.00
_cell.angle_beta   90.00
_cell.angle_gamma   90.00
#
_symmetry.space_group_name_H-M   'P 1'
#
loop_
_entity.id
_entity.type
_entity.pdbx_description
1 polymer ?
#
loop_
_entity_poly.entity_id
_entity_poly.type
_entity_poly.pdbx_seq_one_letter_code
_entity_poly.pdbx_strand_id
1 'polypeptide(L)'
;MKPRAAMLLLLPIATIARAAPQAAIASPKMPPLARVARAGDDALAEPRAAEIERAVARGLRWLAEHQEPCGGWLGDAGHKQGDGYVVYHTAEQCHEEGGAFMGVSALAGLAFLADGQLPDRAPYDRLYDRLIDYLIAHQNEFGYFCDGGSRMYSHSFAVLFLSQAHGMCIRRAKEVERALAIAVQFTQQAQNENGAWRYQPFTVESDLSVTVCQVQALRAARDAGIPVSSKVIDRVVEYVRASRIEDEDDAGAFYYKIYGRGARQVTTFAINAAAVTSLHSAGLYNDRDYGRAIDLIAEEYPVLSRRYPDHYYFWYGNYYAAQALFTEGGTRWRAYWKRLRDDLLERQQEDGSWLNPVGPGSAFATAVACILLRLPAQYLPIFQR
;
A
#
# COMPACT_ATOMS: atom_id res chain seq x y z
N MET A 1 39.78 -30.52 55.57
CA MET A 1 39.13 -30.38 54.27
C MET A 1 37.76 -31.09 54.39
N LYS A 2 36.68 -30.33 54.44
CA LYS A 2 35.29 -30.89 54.47
C LYS A 2 34.62 -30.54 53.13
N PRO A 3 33.91 -31.46 52.49
CA PRO A 3 33.18 -31.15 51.27
C PRO A 3 31.88 -30.44 51.57
N ARG A 4 31.59 -29.37 50.78
CA ARG A 4 30.29 -28.64 50.79
C ARG A 4 29.28 -29.42 49.98
N ALA A 5 28.15 -29.75 50.61
CA ALA A 5 26.97 -30.33 49.98
C ALA A 5 26.25 -29.29 49.09
N ALA A 6 25.98 -29.65 47.86
CA ALA A 6 25.12 -28.89 46.94
C ALA A 6 23.65 -29.19 47.25
N MET A 7 22.88 -28.17 47.58
CA MET A 7 21.44 -28.24 47.85
C MET A 7 20.72 -28.03 46.53
N LEU A 8 20.12 -29.10 45.98
CA LEU A 8 19.20 -29.04 44.85
C LEU A 8 17.87 -28.42 45.29
N LEU A 9 17.55 -27.25 44.80
CA LEU A 9 16.22 -26.63 44.92
C LEU A 9 15.29 -27.26 43.86
N LEU A 10 14.36 -28.07 44.26
CA LEU A 10 13.24 -28.55 43.47
C LEU A 10 12.18 -27.42 43.37
N LEU A 11 12.00 -26.89 42.17
CA LEU A 11 10.90 -26.00 41.83
C LEU A 11 9.63 -26.83 41.57
N PRO A 12 8.45 -26.43 42.02
CA PRO A 12 7.20 -27.16 41.77
C PRO A 12 6.79 -27.06 40.31
N ILE A 13 6.41 -28.21 39.74
CA ILE A 13 5.82 -28.32 38.41
C ILE A 13 4.43 -27.69 38.45
N ALA A 14 4.27 -26.53 37.82
CA ALA A 14 2.95 -25.91 37.63
C ALA A 14 2.12 -26.76 36.68
N THR A 15 1.01 -27.25 37.12
CA THR A 15 0.01 -27.98 36.35
C THR A 15 -0.60 -27.03 35.32
N ILE A 16 -0.32 -27.27 34.03
CA ILE A 16 -0.93 -26.54 32.93
C ILE A 16 -2.39 -26.95 32.84
N ALA A 17 -3.27 -26.04 33.24
CA ALA A 17 -4.72 -26.21 33.05
C ALA A 17 -5.03 -26.27 31.56
N ARG A 18 -5.64 -27.35 31.14
CA ARG A 18 -6.11 -27.59 29.78
C ARG A 18 -7.21 -26.56 29.47
N ALA A 19 -6.91 -25.61 28.57
CA ALA A 19 -7.93 -24.68 28.07
C ALA A 19 -9.03 -25.46 27.34
N ALA A 20 -10.28 -25.13 27.64
CA ALA A 20 -11.44 -25.68 26.96
C ALA A 20 -11.41 -25.35 25.46
N PRO A 21 -11.94 -26.20 24.58
CA PRO A 21 -11.97 -25.92 23.15
C PRO A 21 -12.82 -24.66 22.90
N GLN A 22 -12.19 -23.63 22.35
CA GLN A 22 -12.90 -22.48 21.83
C GLN A 22 -13.85 -22.95 20.71
N ALA A 23 -15.13 -22.58 20.83
CA ALA A 23 -16.13 -22.83 19.81
C ALA A 23 -15.62 -22.27 18.46
N ALA A 24 -15.64 -23.11 17.44
CA ALA A 24 -15.32 -22.71 16.09
C ALA A 24 -16.25 -21.58 15.68
N ILE A 25 -15.70 -20.39 15.51
CA ILE A 25 -16.41 -19.26 14.91
C ILE A 25 -16.64 -19.67 13.46
N ALA A 26 -17.89 -19.89 13.09
CA ALA A 26 -18.29 -20.21 11.73
C ALA A 26 -17.79 -19.07 10.83
N SER A 27 -16.99 -19.42 9.80
CA SER A 27 -16.57 -18.49 8.76
C SER A 27 -17.81 -17.77 8.21
N PRO A 28 -17.81 -16.45 8.13
CA PRO A 28 -18.92 -15.74 7.50
C PRO A 28 -19.03 -16.23 6.06
N LYS A 29 -20.19 -16.79 5.71
CA LYS A 29 -20.50 -17.10 4.31
C LYS A 29 -20.42 -15.78 3.54
N MET A 30 -19.42 -15.66 2.68
CA MET A 30 -19.39 -14.56 1.71
C MET A 30 -20.71 -14.55 0.96
N PRO A 31 -21.43 -13.41 0.94
CA PRO A 31 -22.57 -13.31 0.04
C PRO A 31 -22.08 -13.53 -1.39
N PRO A 32 -22.89 -14.17 -2.27
CA PRO A 32 -22.54 -14.26 -3.68
C PRO A 32 -22.23 -12.84 -4.15
N LEU A 33 -21.21 -12.71 -5.02
CA LEU A 33 -20.84 -11.45 -5.70
C LEU A 33 -22.09 -10.88 -6.42
N ALA A 34 -23.03 -10.39 -5.64
CA ALA A 34 -24.08 -9.55 -6.14
C ALA A 34 -23.38 -8.28 -6.62
N ARG A 35 -23.39 -8.06 -7.92
CA ARG A 35 -23.10 -6.76 -8.51
C ARG A 35 -23.73 -5.70 -7.61
N VAL A 36 -22.91 -5.02 -6.82
CA VAL A 36 -23.35 -3.83 -6.08
C VAL A 36 -23.47 -2.73 -7.14
N ALA A 37 -24.60 -2.74 -7.83
CA ALA A 37 -25.04 -1.71 -8.75
C ALA A 37 -25.42 -0.46 -7.95
N ARG A 38 -24.44 0.25 -7.38
CA ARG A 38 -24.66 1.58 -6.77
C ARG A 38 -23.56 2.61 -6.98
N ALA A 39 -22.42 2.26 -7.53
CA ALA A 39 -21.40 3.22 -8.02
C ALA A 39 -21.02 2.93 -9.48
N GLY A 40 -21.61 1.91 -10.11
CA GLY A 40 -21.31 1.44 -11.47
C GLY A 40 -21.94 2.27 -12.58
N ASP A 41 -22.95 3.09 -12.31
CA ASP A 41 -23.59 3.85 -13.37
C ASP A 41 -22.67 4.93 -13.98
N ASP A 42 -21.75 5.48 -13.18
CA ASP A 42 -20.76 6.45 -13.68
C ASP A 42 -19.62 5.79 -14.48
N ALA A 43 -19.25 4.55 -14.18
CA ALA A 43 -18.17 3.84 -14.89
C ALA A 43 -18.63 3.28 -16.25
N LEU A 44 -19.89 2.89 -16.37
CA LEU A 44 -20.49 2.42 -17.64
C LEU A 44 -20.75 3.57 -18.61
N ALA A 45 -20.88 4.79 -18.11
CA ALA A 45 -21.08 6.02 -18.91
C ALA A 45 -19.75 6.78 -19.18
N GLU A 46 -18.59 6.18 -18.86
CA GLU A 46 -17.27 6.82 -19.07
C GLU A 46 -17.02 6.98 -20.57
N PRO A 47 -16.94 8.24 -21.08
CA PRO A 47 -16.83 8.49 -22.54
C PRO A 47 -15.59 7.85 -23.17
N ARG A 48 -14.53 7.60 -22.40
CA ARG A 48 -13.26 7.01 -22.85
C ARG A 48 -13.03 5.57 -22.36
N ALA A 49 -14.10 4.86 -21.97
CA ALA A 49 -13.99 3.51 -21.41
C ALA A 49 -13.18 2.56 -22.30
N ALA A 50 -13.40 2.55 -23.61
CA ALA A 50 -12.65 1.71 -24.55
C ALA A 50 -11.17 2.09 -24.65
N GLU A 51 -10.82 3.36 -24.45
CA GLU A 51 -9.42 3.81 -24.42
C GLU A 51 -8.75 3.37 -23.12
N ILE A 52 -9.43 3.50 -22.00
CA ILE A 52 -8.97 3.00 -20.70
C ILE A 52 -8.72 1.50 -20.76
N GLU A 53 -9.67 0.72 -21.29
CA GLU A 53 -9.51 -0.72 -21.46
C GLU A 53 -8.25 -1.08 -22.25
N ARG A 54 -8.04 -0.43 -23.40
CA ARG A 54 -6.84 -0.65 -24.22
C ARG A 54 -5.56 -0.23 -23.51
N ALA A 55 -5.57 0.91 -22.82
CA ALA A 55 -4.41 1.41 -22.12
C ALA A 55 -4.01 0.46 -20.97
N VAL A 56 -4.97 0.03 -20.17
CA VAL A 56 -4.72 -0.93 -19.07
C VAL A 56 -4.23 -2.27 -19.64
N ALA A 57 -4.88 -2.80 -20.68
CA ALA A 57 -4.45 -4.06 -21.29
C ALA A 57 -3.01 -4.01 -21.81
N ARG A 58 -2.58 -2.88 -22.40
CA ARG A 58 -1.19 -2.66 -22.83
C ARG A 58 -0.23 -2.58 -21.64
N GLY A 59 -0.60 -1.84 -20.59
CA GLY A 59 0.21 -1.72 -19.39
C GLY A 59 0.40 -3.06 -18.66
N LEU A 60 -0.66 -3.84 -18.50
CA LEU A 60 -0.60 -5.16 -17.88
C LEU A 60 0.23 -6.15 -18.73
N ARG A 61 0.13 -6.08 -20.06
CA ARG A 61 0.98 -6.88 -20.94
C ARG A 61 2.45 -6.51 -20.74
N TRP A 62 2.78 -5.21 -20.75
CA TRP A 62 4.12 -4.74 -20.49
C TRP A 62 4.65 -5.24 -19.13
N LEU A 63 3.85 -5.12 -18.06
CA LEU A 63 4.22 -5.67 -16.75
C LEU A 63 4.46 -7.18 -16.81
N ALA A 64 3.61 -7.95 -17.49
CA ALA A 64 3.78 -9.40 -17.60
C ALA A 64 5.07 -9.80 -18.34
N GLU A 65 5.44 -9.05 -19.37
CA GLU A 65 6.66 -9.24 -20.15
C GLU A 65 7.94 -8.84 -19.40
N HIS A 66 7.81 -7.98 -18.36
CA HIS A 66 8.92 -7.47 -17.55
C HIS A 66 8.98 -8.08 -16.15
N GLN A 67 8.24 -9.18 -15.89
CA GLN A 67 8.42 -9.94 -14.68
C GLN A 67 9.72 -10.73 -14.73
N GLU A 68 10.63 -10.47 -13.78
CA GLU A 68 11.89 -11.19 -13.69
C GLU A 68 11.72 -12.69 -13.39
N PRO A 69 12.69 -13.53 -13.72
CA PRO A 69 12.65 -14.96 -13.40
C PRO A 69 12.44 -15.27 -11.92
N CYS A 70 12.90 -14.39 -11.00
CA CYS A 70 12.67 -14.50 -9.57
C CYS A 70 11.22 -14.25 -9.16
N GLY A 71 10.39 -13.69 -10.05
CA GLY A 71 8.99 -13.37 -9.79
C GLY A 71 8.71 -11.92 -9.39
N GLY A 72 9.75 -11.12 -9.18
CA GLY A 72 9.65 -9.70 -8.90
C GLY A 72 9.72 -8.81 -10.14
N TRP A 73 9.71 -7.51 -9.94
CA TRP A 73 9.97 -6.49 -10.96
C TRP A 73 11.12 -5.60 -10.53
N LEU A 74 11.97 -5.26 -11.48
CA LEU A 74 13.03 -4.30 -11.26
C LEU A 74 12.48 -2.88 -11.15
N GLY A 75 13.16 -2.06 -10.41
CA GLY A 75 12.99 -0.63 -10.39
C GLY A 75 14.34 0.06 -10.55
N ASP A 76 14.32 1.32 -10.93
CA ASP A 76 15.56 2.09 -11.14
C ASP A 76 16.08 2.73 -9.84
N ALA A 77 15.32 2.65 -8.76
CA ALA A 77 15.71 3.28 -7.51
C ALA A 77 15.73 2.27 -6.36
N GLY A 78 16.89 2.06 -5.76
CA GLY A 78 17.06 1.28 -4.55
C GLY A 78 16.52 2.01 -3.33
N HIS A 79 17.25 2.99 -2.84
CA HIS A 79 16.87 3.78 -1.66
C HIS A 79 17.36 5.22 -1.75
N LYS A 80 16.72 6.10 -1.02
CA LYS A 80 17.11 7.49 -0.94
C LYS A 80 18.33 7.65 -0.02
N GLN A 81 19.41 8.20 -0.58
CA GLN A 81 20.57 8.65 0.17
C GLN A 81 20.66 10.18 0.09
N GLY A 82 20.44 10.87 1.22
CA GLY A 82 20.34 12.33 1.20
C GLY A 82 19.20 12.79 0.29
N ASP A 83 19.52 13.61 -0.71
CA ASP A 83 18.55 14.09 -1.70
C ASP A 83 18.55 13.28 -3.01
N GLY A 84 19.41 12.28 -3.13
CA GLY A 84 19.50 11.38 -4.28
C GLY A 84 18.93 9.99 -4.01
N TYR A 85 18.62 9.28 -5.10
CA TYR A 85 18.34 7.85 -5.08
C TYR A 85 19.58 7.06 -5.49
N VAL A 86 19.84 5.96 -4.79
CA VAL A 86 20.73 4.93 -5.30
C VAL A 86 19.96 4.16 -6.35
N VAL A 87 20.48 4.16 -7.57
CA VAL A 87 19.84 3.56 -8.73
C VAL A 87 20.52 2.24 -9.05
N TYR A 88 19.73 1.19 -9.28
CA TYR A 88 20.19 -0.10 -9.76
C TYR A 88 19.84 -0.20 -11.26
N HIS A 89 20.84 -0.38 -12.10
CA HIS A 89 20.67 -0.34 -13.55
C HIS A 89 20.53 -1.73 -14.18
N THR A 90 20.80 -2.80 -13.42
CA THR A 90 20.69 -4.18 -13.89
C THR A 90 20.05 -5.10 -12.88
N ALA A 91 19.48 -6.21 -13.36
CA ALA A 91 18.94 -7.27 -12.51
C ALA A 91 20.02 -7.84 -11.56
N GLU A 92 21.26 -7.99 -12.05
CA GLU A 92 22.37 -8.49 -11.26
C GLU A 92 22.70 -7.55 -10.11
N GLN A 93 22.84 -6.24 -10.36
CA GLN A 93 23.04 -5.26 -9.29
C GLN A 93 21.91 -5.28 -8.26
N CYS A 94 20.68 -5.45 -8.74
CA CYS A 94 19.51 -5.58 -7.88
C CYS A 94 19.60 -6.81 -6.97
N HIS A 95 20.06 -7.93 -7.50
CA HIS A 95 20.21 -9.19 -6.75
C HIS A 95 21.41 -9.17 -5.81
N GLU A 96 22.57 -8.67 -6.25
CA GLU A 96 23.81 -8.62 -5.47
C GLU A 96 23.70 -7.69 -4.25
N GLU A 97 22.96 -6.60 -4.37
CA GLU A 97 22.79 -5.61 -3.29
C GLU A 97 21.51 -5.82 -2.47
N GLY A 98 20.79 -6.94 -2.69
CA GLY A 98 19.50 -7.20 -2.03
C GLY A 98 18.41 -6.23 -2.47
N GLY A 99 18.58 -5.64 -3.65
CA GLY A 99 17.76 -4.58 -4.18
C GLY A 99 16.55 -5.05 -4.96
N ALA A 100 15.97 -6.15 -4.58
CA ALA A 100 14.68 -6.51 -5.14
C ALA A 100 13.65 -5.46 -4.75
N PHE A 101 12.84 -5.06 -5.70
CA PHE A 101 11.84 -4.01 -5.54
C PHE A 101 10.51 -4.60 -5.12
N MET A 102 10.50 -5.15 -3.92
CA MET A 102 9.34 -5.84 -3.37
C MET A 102 8.08 -4.96 -3.38
N GLY A 103 8.20 -3.68 -3.03
CA GLY A 103 7.08 -2.75 -3.08
C GLY A 103 6.56 -2.51 -4.49
N VAL A 104 7.45 -2.42 -5.49
CA VAL A 104 7.09 -2.32 -6.92
C VAL A 104 6.44 -3.60 -7.39
N SER A 105 7.00 -4.76 -7.01
CA SER A 105 6.47 -6.07 -7.36
C SER A 105 5.05 -6.28 -6.80
N ALA A 106 4.83 -5.89 -5.55
CA ALA A 106 3.52 -5.93 -4.92
C ALA A 106 2.50 -5.01 -5.62
N LEU A 107 2.91 -3.80 -6.01
CA LEU A 107 2.08 -2.87 -6.79
C LEU A 107 1.77 -3.42 -8.18
N ALA A 108 2.72 -4.09 -8.85
CA ALA A 108 2.47 -4.77 -10.11
C ALA A 108 1.39 -5.86 -9.95
N GLY A 109 1.48 -6.69 -8.92
CA GLY A 109 0.44 -7.66 -8.59
C GLY A 109 -0.92 -7.03 -8.32
N LEU A 110 -0.95 -5.90 -7.58
CA LEU A 110 -2.17 -5.13 -7.34
C LEU A 110 -2.79 -4.57 -8.64
N ALA A 111 -1.97 -4.20 -9.63
CA ALA A 111 -2.48 -3.72 -10.92
C ALA A 111 -3.27 -4.79 -11.68
N PHE A 112 -2.81 -6.04 -11.67
CA PHE A 112 -3.56 -7.17 -12.24
C PHE A 112 -4.86 -7.43 -11.46
N LEU A 113 -4.82 -7.43 -10.11
CA LEU A 113 -6.02 -7.58 -9.29
C LEU A 113 -7.02 -6.44 -9.53
N ALA A 114 -6.54 -5.20 -9.71
CA ALA A 114 -7.38 -4.04 -9.98
C ALA A 114 -8.10 -4.14 -11.34
N ASP A 115 -7.57 -4.90 -12.28
CA ASP A 115 -8.22 -5.24 -13.56
C ASP A 115 -9.14 -6.47 -13.47
N GLY A 116 -9.27 -7.09 -12.28
CA GLY A 116 -10.08 -8.30 -12.09
C GLY A 116 -9.39 -9.59 -12.53
N GLN A 117 -8.09 -9.56 -12.79
CA GLN A 117 -7.30 -10.76 -13.08
C GLN A 117 -7.05 -11.54 -11.78
N LEU A 118 -7.52 -12.77 -11.70
CA LEU A 118 -7.47 -13.54 -10.46
C LEU A 118 -6.23 -14.45 -10.39
N PRO A 119 -5.64 -14.68 -9.18
CA PRO A 119 -4.41 -15.45 -9.02
C PRO A 119 -4.46 -16.89 -9.56
N ASP A 120 -5.58 -17.59 -9.40
CA ASP A 120 -5.70 -19.00 -9.81
C ASP A 120 -6.30 -19.18 -11.22
N ARG A 121 -6.30 -18.12 -12.03
CA ARG A 121 -6.90 -18.14 -13.39
C ARG A 121 -5.89 -17.68 -14.44
N ALA A 122 -5.86 -18.46 -15.55
CA ALA A 122 -5.12 -18.06 -16.75
C ALA A 122 -5.64 -16.71 -17.29
N PRO A 123 -4.79 -15.91 -17.94
CA PRO A 123 -3.42 -16.24 -18.34
C PRO A 123 -2.35 -15.90 -17.30
N TYR A 124 -2.70 -15.31 -16.15
CA TYR A 124 -1.74 -14.75 -15.20
C TYR A 124 -1.51 -15.59 -13.93
N ASP A 125 -2.08 -16.81 -13.86
CA ASP A 125 -1.92 -17.70 -12.70
C ASP A 125 -0.46 -17.97 -12.34
N ARG A 126 0.40 -18.26 -13.33
CA ARG A 126 1.84 -18.48 -13.11
C ARG A 126 2.60 -17.21 -12.71
N LEU A 127 2.18 -16.05 -13.20
CA LEU A 127 2.73 -14.77 -12.79
C LEU A 127 2.51 -14.54 -11.29
N TYR A 128 1.30 -14.80 -10.82
CA TYR A 128 0.98 -14.69 -9.41
C TYR A 128 1.71 -15.72 -8.54
N ASP A 129 1.84 -16.97 -9.01
CA ASP A 129 2.60 -17.99 -8.29
C ASP A 129 4.03 -17.52 -8.04
N ARG A 130 4.72 -17.07 -9.09
CA ARG A 130 6.10 -16.54 -8.97
C ARG A 130 6.18 -15.30 -8.08
N LEU A 131 5.22 -14.37 -8.18
CA LEU A 131 5.18 -13.18 -7.33
C LEU A 131 5.01 -13.54 -5.86
N ILE A 132 4.10 -14.46 -5.54
CA ILE A 132 3.87 -14.91 -4.16
C ILE A 132 5.12 -15.64 -3.62
N ASP A 133 5.76 -16.50 -4.44
CA ASP A 133 7.03 -17.15 -4.10
C ASP A 133 8.11 -16.12 -3.77
N TYR A 134 8.26 -15.13 -4.64
CA TYR A 134 9.20 -14.04 -4.46
C TYR A 134 8.97 -13.27 -3.15
N LEU A 135 7.75 -12.86 -2.87
CA LEU A 135 7.43 -12.12 -1.64
C LEU A 135 7.70 -12.97 -0.40
N ILE A 136 7.25 -14.22 -0.37
CA ILE A 136 7.41 -15.10 0.80
C ILE A 136 8.88 -15.46 1.03
N ALA A 137 9.66 -15.67 -0.04
CA ALA A 137 11.09 -15.94 0.07
C ALA A 137 11.89 -14.77 0.69
N HIS A 138 11.38 -13.54 0.58
CA HIS A 138 12.01 -12.34 1.15
C HIS A 138 11.37 -11.88 2.46
N GLN A 139 10.50 -12.70 3.06
CA GLN A 139 10.00 -12.46 4.42
C GLN A 139 10.99 -13.04 5.43
N ASN A 140 11.48 -12.18 6.36
CA ASN A 140 12.32 -12.69 7.43
C ASN A 140 11.51 -13.43 8.53
N GLU A 141 12.19 -14.04 9.47
CA GLU A 141 11.61 -14.82 10.57
C GLU A 141 10.65 -14.01 11.47
N PHE A 142 10.79 -12.69 11.51
CA PHE A 142 9.91 -11.78 12.27
C PHE A 142 8.69 -11.30 11.47
N GLY A 143 8.59 -11.66 10.19
CA GLY A 143 7.49 -11.26 9.33
C GLY A 143 7.74 -9.99 8.51
N TYR A 144 8.93 -9.44 8.57
CA TYR A 144 9.29 -8.25 7.81
C TYR A 144 9.59 -8.60 6.36
N PHE A 145 8.81 -8.04 5.45
CA PHE A 145 9.07 -8.05 4.03
C PHE A 145 10.04 -6.91 3.70
N CYS A 146 11.30 -7.24 3.47
CA CYS A 146 12.30 -6.25 3.15
C CYS A 146 13.38 -6.79 2.22
N ASP A 147 13.62 -6.04 1.20
CA ASP A 147 14.63 -6.27 0.16
C ASP A 147 15.84 -5.33 0.27
N GLY A 148 15.98 -4.62 1.40
CA GLY A 148 17.03 -3.62 1.61
C GLY A 148 16.75 -2.25 0.99
N GLY A 149 15.86 -2.13 0.01
CA GLY A 149 15.55 -0.89 -0.71
C GLY A 149 14.52 0.01 -0.02
N SER A 150 13.26 -0.15 -0.38
CA SER A 150 12.17 0.72 0.07
C SER A 150 11.65 0.42 1.48
N ARG A 151 12.21 -0.56 2.19
CA ARG A 151 12.02 -0.77 3.64
C ARG A 151 10.54 -0.92 4.03
N MET A 152 10.04 -0.05 4.93
CA MET A 152 8.64 -0.09 5.37
C MET A 152 7.63 0.21 4.25
N TYR A 153 7.99 0.89 3.17
CA TYR A 153 7.13 0.98 1.97
C TYR A 153 6.95 -0.38 1.31
N SER A 154 8.07 -1.10 1.05
CA SER A 154 8.01 -2.44 0.47
C SER A 154 7.18 -3.38 1.34
N HIS A 155 7.40 -3.34 2.66
CA HIS A 155 6.63 -4.13 3.61
C HIS A 155 5.13 -3.90 3.50
N SER A 156 4.71 -2.63 3.53
CA SER A 156 3.29 -2.30 3.48
C SER A 156 2.61 -2.70 2.17
N PHE A 157 3.27 -2.49 1.03
CA PHE A 157 2.70 -2.90 -0.25
C PHE A 157 2.65 -4.42 -0.41
N ALA A 158 3.64 -5.16 0.13
CA ALA A 158 3.57 -6.62 0.19
C ALA A 158 2.40 -7.11 1.04
N VAL A 159 2.21 -6.53 2.24
CA VAL A 159 1.05 -6.82 3.10
C VAL A 159 -0.25 -6.47 2.39
N LEU A 160 -0.34 -5.32 1.73
CA LEU A 160 -1.52 -4.89 0.99
C LEU A 160 -1.86 -5.87 -0.15
N PHE A 161 -0.87 -6.22 -0.98
CA PHE A 161 -1.09 -7.18 -2.07
C PHE A 161 -1.54 -8.55 -1.55
N LEU A 162 -0.83 -9.12 -0.58
CA LEU A 162 -1.18 -10.42 -0.01
C LEU A 162 -2.56 -10.41 0.64
N SER A 163 -2.96 -9.29 1.28
CA SER A 163 -4.30 -9.12 1.84
C SER A 163 -5.39 -9.15 0.77
N GLN A 164 -5.16 -8.46 -0.36
CA GLN A 164 -6.11 -8.46 -1.48
C GLN A 164 -6.14 -9.82 -2.20
N ALA A 165 -5.00 -10.50 -2.32
CA ALA A 165 -4.90 -11.80 -2.94
C ALA A 165 -5.45 -12.94 -2.07
N HIS A 166 -5.43 -12.81 -0.73
CA HIS A 166 -5.76 -13.88 0.22
C HIS A 166 -7.12 -14.54 -0.04
N GLY A 167 -8.18 -13.75 -0.24
CA GLY A 167 -9.51 -14.28 -0.54
C GLY A 167 -9.70 -14.80 -1.97
N MET A 168 -8.73 -14.58 -2.86
CA MET A 168 -8.80 -14.88 -4.30
C MET A 168 -7.85 -16.02 -4.70
N CYS A 169 -6.86 -16.35 -3.86
CA CYS A 169 -5.84 -17.38 -4.09
C CYS A 169 -6.22 -18.65 -3.32
N ILE A 170 -6.85 -19.62 -3.98
CA ILE A 170 -7.35 -20.85 -3.34
C ILE A 170 -6.20 -21.84 -3.12
N ARG A 171 -5.34 -22.03 -4.14
CA ARG A 171 -4.25 -23.02 -4.11
C ARG A 171 -3.23 -22.75 -3.00
N ARG A 172 -2.94 -21.49 -2.73
CA ARG A 172 -1.91 -21.04 -1.78
C ARG A 172 -2.48 -20.35 -0.55
N ALA A 173 -3.78 -20.46 -0.30
CA ALA A 173 -4.49 -19.72 0.76
C ALA A 173 -3.81 -19.83 2.14
N LYS A 174 -3.44 -21.02 2.59
CA LYS A 174 -2.80 -21.25 3.90
C LYS A 174 -1.40 -20.65 4.01
N GLU A 175 -0.65 -20.66 2.93
CA GLU A 175 0.69 -20.09 2.89
C GLU A 175 0.64 -18.56 2.95
N VAL A 176 -0.22 -17.96 2.12
CA VAL A 176 -0.48 -16.51 2.12
C VAL A 176 -1.02 -16.06 3.48
N GLU A 177 -1.98 -16.78 4.07
CA GLU A 177 -2.53 -16.47 5.39
C GLU A 177 -1.45 -16.46 6.47
N ARG A 178 -0.56 -17.47 6.48
CA ARG A 178 0.54 -17.54 7.46
C ARG A 178 1.50 -16.37 7.31
N ALA A 179 1.97 -16.10 6.09
CA ALA A 179 2.90 -15.00 5.82
C ALA A 179 2.27 -13.66 6.20
N LEU A 180 1.01 -13.46 5.85
CA LEU A 180 0.26 -12.25 6.14
C LEU A 180 0.05 -12.05 7.65
N ALA A 181 -0.31 -13.10 8.40
CA ALA A 181 -0.54 -13.00 9.85
C ALA A 181 0.73 -12.54 10.59
N ILE A 182 1.89 -13.09 10.25
CA ILE A 182 3.16 -12.71 10.87
C ILE A 182 3.54 -11.26 10.46
N ALA A 183 3.35 -10.90 9.20
CA ALA A 183 3.66 -9.55 8.70
C ALA A 183 2.77 -8.48 9.35
N VAL A 184 1.49 -8.75 9.52
CA VAL A 184 0.55 -7.84 10.21
C VAL A 184 0.94 -7.68 11.68
N GLN A 185 1.35 -8.75 12.35
CA GLN A 185 1.87 -8.67 13.71
C GLN A 185 3.11 -7.80 13.78
N PHE A 186 4.06 -7.98 12.84
CA PHE A 186 5.26 -7.15 12.74
C PHE A 186 4.91 -5.68 12.53
N THR A 187 4.00 -5.37 11.59
CA THR A 187 3.54 -3.99 11.34
C THR A 187 3.04 -3.33 12.63
N GLN A 188 2.20 -4.03 13.39
CA GLN A 188 1.64 -3.51 14.64
C GLN A 188 2.71 -3.29 15.72
N GLN A 189 3.69 -4.20 15.84
CA GLN A 189 4.81 -4.07 16.78
C GLN A 189 5.78 -2.95 16.40
N ALA A 190 5.94 -2.67 15.10
CA ALA A 190 6.81 -1.62 14.59
C ALA A 190 6.21 -0.21 14.70
N GLN A 191 4.95 -0.07 15.13
CA GLN A 191 4.33 1.22 15.42
C GLN A 191 5.07 1.89 16.58
N ASN A 192 5.57 3.11 16.38
CA ASN A 192 6.30 3.83 17.41
C ASN A 192 5.39 4.48 18.47
N GLU A 193 6.00 5.12 19.47
CA GLU A 193 5.28 5.77 20.56
C GLU A 193 4.37 6.92 20.11
N ASN A 194 4.67 7.52 18.95
CA ASN A 194 3.84 8.58 18.36
C ASN A 194 2.60 8.06 17.62
N GLY A 195 2.42 6.73 17.52
CA GLY A 195 1.28 6.12 16.85
C GLY A 195 1.45 5.97 15.33
N ALA A 196 2.66 6.10 14.79
CA ALA A 196 2.93 6.08 13.37
C ALA A 196 4.21 5.28 13.03
N TRP A 197 4.67 5.37 11.77
CA TRP A 197 5.85 4.64 11.28
C TRP A 197 6.79 5.56 10.52
N ARG A 198 7.99 5.06 10.27
CA ARG A 198 9.03 5.70 9.46
C ARG A 198 9.61 4.68 8.48
N TYR A 199 10.64 5.06 7.72
CA TYR A 199 11.31 4.22 6.71
C TYR A 199 11.86 2.91 7.26
N GLN A 200 12.44 2.93 8.46
CA GLN A 200 12.90 1.74 9.18
C GLN A 200 11.89 1.36 10.27
N PRO A 201 11.71 0.06 10.55
CA PRO A 201 10.90 -0.37 11.68
C PRO A 201 11.56 0.00 13.01
N PHE A 202 10.77 0.10 14.07
CA PHE A 202 11.22 0.34 15.45
C PHE A 202 12.00 1.65 15.65
N THR A 203 11.76 2.65 14.83
CA THR A 203 12.36 3.99 15.00
C THR A 203 11.46 4.89 15.83
N VAL A 204 12.07 5.86 16.51
CA VAL A 204 11.33 6.88 17.27
C VAL A 204 10.70 7.95 16.40
N GLU A 205 11.17 8.09 15.16
CA GLU A 205 10.65 9.04 14.19
C GLU A 205 9.43 8.47 13.44
N SER A 206 8.61 9.37 12.93
CA SER A 206 7.42 9.06 12.15
C SER A 206 7.16 10.09 11.06
N ASP A 207 6.49 9.70 10.00
CA ASP A 207 5.95 10.61 8.99
C ASP A 207 4.67 10.08 8.34
N LEU A 208 3.90 10.98 7.73
CA LEU A 208 2.63 10.62 7.08
C LEU A 208 2.82 9.75 5.85
N SER A 209 3.93 9.90 5.12
CA SER A 209 4.12 9.19 3.85
C SER A 209 4.31 7.67 4.03
N VAL A 210 4.91 7.24 5.12
CA VAL A 210 5.01 5.82 5.49
C VAL A 210 3.77 5.35 6.24
N THR A 211 3.22 6.22 7.09
CA THR A 211 2.05 5.89 7.92
C THR A 211 0.85 5.51 7.06
N VAL A 212 0.57 6.24 5.97
CA VAL A 212 -0.55 5.92 5.08
C VAL A 212 -0.44 4.51 4.49
N CYS A 213 0.77 4.10 4.10
CA CYS A 213 1.00 2.77 3.54
C CYS A 213 0.67 1.68 4.57
N GLN A 214 1.13 1.86 5.82
CA GLN A 214 0.91 0.89 6.89
C GLN A 214 -0.57 0.78 7.27
N VAL A 215 -1.26 1.91 7.46
CA VAL A 215 -2.67 1.87 7.87
C VAL A 215 -3.57 1.31 6.77
N GLN A 216 -3.26 1.60 5.50
CA GLN A 216 -3.97 1.01 4.36
C GLN A 216 -3.77 -0.51 4.29
N ALA A 217 -2.53 -0.98 4.49
CA ALA A 217 -2.21 -2.40 4.54
C ALA A 217 -2.92 -3.10 5.72
N LEU A 218 -2.93 -2.49 6.91
CA LEU A 218 -3.64 -3.02 8.07
C LEU A 218 -5.17 -3.06 7.85
N ARG A 219 -5.75 -2.05 7.19
CA ARG A 219 -7.17 -2.10 6.80
C ARG A 219 -7.44 -3.28 5.88
N ALA A 220 -6.66 -3.43 4.81
CA ALA A 220 -6.81 -4.53 3.87
C ALA A 220 -6.68 -5.90 4.55
N ALA A 221 -5.71 -6.04 5.46
CA ALA A 221 -5.52 -7.26 6.25
C ALA A 221 -6.71 -7.57 7.14
N ARG A 222 -7.24 -6.56 7.85
CA ARG A 222 -8.46 -6.71 8.67
C ARG A 222 -9.65 -7.14 7.82
N ASP A 223 -9.83 -6.52 6.66
CA ASP A 223 -10.94 -6.83 5.75
C ASP A 223 -10.78 -8.25 5.15
N ALA A 224 -9.54 -8.77 5.07
CA ALA A 224 -9.21 -10.15 4.73
C ALA A 224 -9.32 -11.14 5.91
N GLY A 225 -9.74 -10.69 7.10
CA GLY A 225 -9.95 -11.53 8.28
C GLY A 225 -8.72 -11.71 9.18
N ILE A 226 -7.62 -11.02 8.93
CA ILE A 226 -6.42 -11.04 9.78
C ILE A 226 -6.60 -10.09 10.97
N PRO A 227 -6.35 -10.51 12.22
CA PRO A 227 -6.57 -9.68 13.39
C PRO A 227 -5.70 -8.42 13.41
N VAL A 228 -6.33 -7.27 13.51
CA VAL A 228 -5.70 -5.95 13.69
C VAL A 228 -6.27 -5.29 14.95
N SER A 229 -5.38 -4.82 15.83
CA SER A 229 -5.76 -4.16 17.08
C SER A 229 -6.38 -2.78 16.81
N SER A 230 -7.56 -2.51 17.38
CA SER A 230 -8.16 -1.18 17.32
C SER A 230 -7.27 -0.11 17.94
N LYS A 231 -6.51 -0.43 19.00
CA LYS A 231 -5.57 0.51 19.63
C LYS A 231 -4.49 1.01 18.69
N VAL A 232 -4.03 0.15 17.74
CA VAL A 232 -3.06 0.56 16.71
C VAL A 232 -3.70 1.59 15.79
N ILE A 233 -4.95 1.38 15.39
CA ILE A 233 -5.68 2.28 14.50
C ILE A 233 -6.03 3.60 15.21
N ASP A 234 -6.47 3.54 16.46
CA ASP A 234 -6.78 4.73 17.28
C ASP A 234 -5.57 5.66 17.39
N ARG A 235 -4.36 5.10 17.61
CA ARG A 235 -3.11 5.86 17.66
C ARG A 235 -2.73 6.47 16.31
N VAL A 236 -3.03 5.81 15.20
CA VAL A 236 -2.85 6.41 13.85
C VAL A 236 -3.75 7.64 13.71
N VAL A 237 -5.01 7.54 14.12
CA VAL A 237 -5.96 8.67 14.05
C VAL A 237 -5.45 9.85 14.87
N GLU A 238 -4.96 9.60 16.08
CA GLU A 238 -4.36 10.64 16.94
C GLU A 238 -3.16 11.31 16.27
N TYR A 239 -2.25 10.52 15.68
CA TYR A 239 -1.09 11.05 14.97
C TYR A 239 -1.48 11.89 13.76
N VAL A 240 -2.42 11.43 12.93
CA VAL A 240 -2.88 12.17 11.74
C VAL A 240 -3.54 13.48 12.17
N ARG A 241 -4.40 13.46 13.18
CA ARG A 241 -5.03 14.68 13.72
C ARG A 241 -4.01 15.67 14.27
N ALA A 242 -3.01 15.18 15.01
CA ALA A 242 -1.92 16.03 15.50
C ALA A 242 -1.05 16.61 14.38
N SER A 243 -1.06 16.00 13.19
CA SER A 243 -0.34 16.50 12.01
C SER A 243 -1.07 17.62 11.27
N ARG A 244 -2.30 17.96 11.67
CA ARG A 244 -3.07 19.03 11.03
C ARG A 244 -2.42 20.40 11.32
N ILE A 245 -2.40 21.25 10.30
CA ILE A 245 -1.92 22.63 10.38
C ILE A 245 -3.08 23.52 10.84
N GLU A 246 -2.82 24.33 11.85
CA GLU A 246 -3.81 25.26 12.39
C GLU A 246 -3.48 26.72 12.05
N ASP A 247 -2.30 26.99 11.45
CA ASP A 247 -1.86 28.31 11.05
C ASP A 247 -2.73 28.87 9.90
N GLU A 248 -2.94 30.20 9.87
CA GLU A 248 -3.95 30.85 9.01
C GLU A 248 -3.78 30.57 7.50
N ASP A 249 -2.55 30.52 6.99
CA ASP A 249 -2.28 30.39 5.55
C ASP A 249 -2.53 28.95 5.04
N ASP A 250 -2.17 27.93 5.84
CA ASP A 250 -2.26 26.51 5.48
C ASP A 250 -3.26 25.74 6.35
N ALA A 251 -4.16 26.44 7.03
CA ALA A 251 -5.12 25.84 7.96
C ALA A 251 -5.94 24.71 7.30
N GLY A 252 -5.92 23.53 7.93
CA GLY A 252 -6.61 22.33 7.46
C GLY A 252 -5.79 21.45 6.50
N ALA A 253 -4.58 21.85 6.12
CA ALA A 253 -3.58 20.96 5.52
C ALA A 253 -2.87 20.13 6.60
N PHE A 254 -1.92 19.28 6.18
CA PHE A 254 -1.21 18.36 7.09
C PHE A 254 0.31 18.50 6.94
N TYR A 255 1.02 18.52 8.06
CA TYR A 255 2.47 18.41 8.07
C TYR A 255 2.93 17.01 7.65
N TYR A 256 4.02 16.95 6.88
CA TYR A 256 4.68 15.69 6.56
C TYR A 256 5.16 14.95 7.82
N LYS A 257 5.72 15.70 8.77
CA LYS A 257 6.34 15.19 9.99
C LYS A 257 6.18 16.23 11.11
N ILE A 258 5.75 15.78 12.29
CA ILE A 258 5.47 16.66 13.43
C ILE A 258 6.42 16.49 14.62
N TYR A 259 7.19 15.39 14.65
CA TYR A 259 8.12 15.09 15.73
C TYR A 259 9.56 14.91 15.22
N GLY A 260 10.54 15.17 16.08
CA GLY A 260 11.96 14.97 15.82
C GLY A 260 12.59 16.08 14.95
N ARG A 261 13.78 15.79 14.44
CA ARG A 261 14.53 16.75 13.60
C ARG A 261 13.78 17.02 12.29
N GLY A 262 13.58 18.29 11.97
CA GLY A 262 12.81 18.71 10.78
C GLY A 262 11.30 18.56 10.97
N ALA A 263 10.80 18.64 12.21
CA ALA A 263 9.38 18.70 12.50
C ALA A 263 8.71 19.92 11.84
N ARG A 264 7.40 19.81 11.59
CA ARG A 264 6.58 20.84 10.92
C ARG A 264 7.10 21.20 9.53
N GLN A 265 7.55 20.19 8.79
CA GLN A 265 7.88 20.38 7.38
C GLN A 265 6.60 20.66 6.58
N VAL A 266 6.76 21.56 5.60
CA VAL A 266 5.69 22.04 4.74
C VAL A 266 4.89 20.90 4.13
N THR A 267 3.59 21.09 4.08
CA THR A 267 2.63 20.22 3.40
C THR A 267 2.88 20.16 1.88
N THR A 268 2.42 19.10 1.27
CA THR A 268 2.39 18.92 -0.19
C THR A 268 1.10 18.22 -0.59
N PHE A 269 0.76 18.29 -1.88
CA PHE A 269 -0.33 17.52 -2.47
C PHE A 269 -0.36 16.05 -1.98
N ALA A 270 0.80 15.38 -2.05
CA ALA A 270 0.91 13.97 -1.67
C ALA A 270 0.67 13.73 -0.17
N ILE A 271 1.06 14.67 0.68
CA ILE A 271 0.91 14.54 2.15
C ILE A 271 -0.55 14.80 2.56
N ASN A 272 -1.22 15.77 1.96
CA ASN A 272 -2.66 15.96 2.18
C ASN A 272 -3.44 14.71 1.74
N ALA A 273 -3.11 14.14 0.58
CA ALA A 273 -3.70 12.90 0.11
C ALA A 273 -3.44 11.71 1.06
N ALA A 274 -2.20 11.60 1.56
CA ALA A 274 -1.82 10.56 2.52
C ALA A 274 -2.59 10.68 3.85
N ALA A 275 -2.75 11.89 4.38
CA ALA A 275 -3.50 12.13 5.60
C ALA A 275 -4.97 11.74 5.45
N VAL A 276 -5.65 12.22 4.40
CA VAL A 276 -7.05 11.89 4.14
C VAL A 276 -7.24 10.39 3.94
N THR A 277 -6.39 9.74 3.12
CA THR A 277 -6.46 8.29 2.90
C THR A 277 -6.20 7.50 4.19
N SER A 278 -5.34 8.00 5.09
CA SER A 278 -5.11 7.38 6.40
C SER A 278 -6.38 7.41 7.26
N LEU A 279 -7.09 8.57 7.31
CA LEU A 279 -8.35 8.70 8.04
C LEU A 279 -9.44 7.79 7.45
N HIS A 280 -9.58 7.75 6.12
CA HIS A 280 -10.50 6.82 5.45
C HIS A 280 -10.16 5.35 5.76
N SER A 281 -8.87 4.99 5.75
CA SER A 281 -8.43 3.63 6.10
C SER A 281 -8.69 3.27 7.55
N ALA A 282 -8.73 4.26 8.44
CA ALA A 282 -9.14 4.10 9.83
C ALA A 282 -10.68 4.06 10.03
N GLY A 283 -11.46 4.26 8.96
CA GLY A 283 -12.93 4.25 9.01
C GLY A 283 -13.58 5.60 9.23
N LEU A 284 -12.83 6.70 9.10
CA LEU A 284 -13.32 8.07 9.30
C LEU A 284 -13.62 8.73 7.94
N TYR A 285 -14.88 8.70 7.52
CA TYR A 285 -15.31 9.18 6.19
C TYR A 285 -15.94 10.57 6.20
N ASN A 286 -16.33 11.07 7.37
CA ASN A 286 -17.00 12.37 7.53
C ASN A 286 -16.21 13.26 8.49
N ASP A 287 -14.89 13.16 8.48
CA ASP A 287 -14.05 13.95 9.38
C ASP A 287 -14.00 15.40 8.90
N ARG A 288 -14.55 16.31 9.69
CA ARG A 288 -14.52 17.76 9.42
C ARG A 288 -13.10 18.30 9.33
N ASP A 289 -12.14 17.54 9.85
CA ASP A 289 -10.74 17.94 9.94
C ASP A 289 -9.99 17.83 8.60
N TYR A 290 -10.54 17.16 7.58
CA TYR A 290 -9.86 16.99 6.29
C TYR A 290 -10.52 17.70 5.09
N GLY A 291 -11.64 18.39 5.27
CA GLY A 291 -12.36 19.03 4.17
C GLY A 291 -11.48 20.01 3.37
N ARG A 292 -10.67 20.83 4.05
CA ARG A 292 -9.72 21.74 3.39
C ARG A 292 -8.61 21.00 2.65
N ALA A 293 -8.11 19.87 3.19
CA ALA A 293 -7.11 19.05 2.51
C ALA A 293 -7.64 18.46 1.20
N ILE A 294 -8.91 18.06 1.14
CA ILE A 294 -9.57 17.62 -0.10
C ILE A 294 -9.63 18.76 -1.13
N ASP A 295 -9.93 19.98 -0.71
CA ASP A 295 -9.92 21.15 -1.59
C ASP A 295 -8.51 21.40 -2.13
N LEU A 296 -7.49 21.41 -1.26
CA LEU A 296 -6.09 21.59 -1.65
C LEU A 296 -5.63 20.54 -2.66
N ILE A 297 -5.98 19.27 -2.45
CA ILE A 297 -5.66 18.19 -3.41
C ILE A 297 -6.26 18.50 -4.79
N ALA A 298 -7.52 18.93 -4.84
CA ALA A 298 -8.18 19.24 -6.10
C ALA A 298 -7.60 20.50 -6.77
N GLU A 299 -7.24 21.52 -5.99
CA GLU A 299 -6.66 22.79 -6.44
C GLU A 299 -5.22 22.63 -6.93
N GLU A 300 -4.40 21.83 -6.25
CA GLU A 300 -2.97 21.64 -6.54
C GLU A 300 -2.70 20.69 -7.71
N TYR A 301 -3.63 19.80 -8.06
CA TYR A 301 -3.41 18.79 -9.11
C TYR A 301 -2.89 19.36 -10.44
N PRO A 302 -3.43 20.47 -10.99
CA PRO A 302 -2.94 21.01 -12.25
C PRO A 302 -1.50 21.52 -12.20
N VAL A 303 -1.03 21.94 -11.02
CA VAL A 303 0.37 22.34 -10.80
C VAL A 303 1.27 21.14 -10.71
N LEU A 304 0.86 20.12 -9.96
CA LEU A 304 1.58 18.85 -9.81
C LEU A 304 1.80 18.18 -11.17
N SER A 305 0.72 18.06 -11.96
CA SER A 305 0.75 17.38 -13.26
C SER A 305 1.70 18.06 -14.26
N ARG A 306 1.78 19.40 -14.25
CA ARG A 306 2.69 20.15 -15.12
C ARG A 306 4.14 20.16 -14.63
N ARG A 307 4.35 20.26 -13.30
CA ARG A 307 5.68 20.41 -12.72
C ARG A 307 6.43 19.08 -12.58
N TYR A 308 5.70 18.00 -12.36
CA TYR A 308 6.28 16.69 -12.04
C TYR A 308 5.63 15.55 -12.86
N PRO A 309 5.56 15.64 -14.20
CA PRO A 309 4.75 14.72 -15.00
C PRO A 309 5.15 13.26 -14.86
N ASP A 310 6.45 12.97 -14.76
CA ASP A 310 7.00 11.61 -14.71
C ASP A 310 7.83 11.37 -13.43
N HIS A 311 7.60 12.19 -12.41
CA HIS A 311 8.29 12.12 -11.14
C HIS A 311 7.51 11.25 -10.15
N TYR A 312 8.20 10.61 -9.18
CA TYR A 312 7.52 9.83 -8.13
C TYR A 312 6.49 10.64 -7.33
N TYR A 313 6.63 11.97 -7.22
CA TYR A 313 5.61 12.81 -6.58
C TYR A 313 4.27 12.76 -7.31
N PHE A 314 4.28 12.70 -8.64
CA PHE A 314 3.05 12.51 -9.41
C PHE A 314 2.42 11.15 -9.11
N TRP A 315 3.19 10.07 -9.23
CA TRP A 315 2.69 8.71 -9.09
C TRP A 315 2.24 8.41 -7.66
N TYR A 316 3.11 8.67 -6.68
CA TYR A 316 2.79 8.47 -5.26
C TYR A 316 1.63 9.35 -4.81
N GLY A 317 1.65 10.63 -5.16
CA GLY A 317 0.60 11.57 -4.76
C GLY A 317 -0.76 11.19 -5.33
N ASN A 318 -0.83 10.86 -6.61
CA ASN A 318 -2.10 10.48 -7.25
C ASN A 318 -2.59 9.10 -6.80
N TYR A 319 -1.72 8.17 -6.40
CA TYR A 319 -2.13 6.90 -5.83
C TYR A 319 -3.05 7.10 -4.61
N TYR A 320 -2.75 8.04 -3.74
CA TYR A 320 -3.58 8.36 -2.58
C TYR A 320 -4.68 9.39 -2.87
N ALA A 321 -4.37 10.44 -3.65
CA ALA A 321 -5.34 11.48 -3.96
C ALA A 321 -6.56 10.95 -4.71
N ALA A 322 -6.35 10.03 -5.65
CA ALA A 322 -7.45 9.40 -6.36
C ALA A 322 -8.37 8.61 -5.41
N GLN A 323 -7.80 7.88 -4.46
CA GLN A 323 -8.57 7.14 -3.47
C GLN A 323 -9.35 8.07 -2.54
N ALA A 324 -8.69 9.13 -2.03
CA ALA A 324 -9.32 10.11 -1.17
C ALA A 324 -10.50 10.79 -1.87
N LEU A 325 -10.28 11.35 -3.07
CA LEU A 325 -11.31 12.03 -3.84
C LEU A 325 -12.40 11.08 -4.36
N PHE A 326 -12.04 9.84 -4.71
CA PHE A 326 -13.02 8.82 -5.11
C PHE A 326 -13.96 8.48 -3.96
N THR A 327 -13.45 8.32 -2.76
CA THR A 327 -14.24 8.06 -1.55
C THR A 327 -15.19 9.21 -1.25
N GLU A 328 -14.75 10.46 -1.38
CA GLU A 328 -15.60 11.65 -1.26
C GLU A 328 -16.68 11.73 -2.36
N GLY A 329 -16.30 11.41 -3.60
CA GLY A 329 -17.19 11.47 -4.74
C GLY A 329 -17.55 12.88 -5.19
N GLY A 330 -18.73 13.02 -5.78
CA GLY A 330 -19.28 14.33 -6.16
C GLY A 330 -18.54 15.05 -7.28
N THR A 331 -18.65 16.38 -7.32
CA THR A 331 -18.10 17.21 -8.39
C THR A 331 -16.58 17.29 -8.38
N ARG A 332 -15.95 17.29 -7.17
CA ARG A 332 -14.49 17.30 -7.01
C ARG A 332 -13.86 16.06 -7.62
N TRP A 333 -14.40 14.87 -7.31
CA TRP A 333 -13.96 13.62 -7.91
C TRP A 333 -14.09 13.64 -9.43
N ARG A 334 -15.27 14.02 -9.98
CA ARG A 334 -15.49 14.04 -11.43
C ARG A 334 -14.52 14.97 -12.17
N ALA A 335 -14.27 16.17 -11.61
CA ALA A 335 -13.35 17.15 -12.21
C ALA A 335 -11.89 16.66 -12.16
N TYR A 336 -11.48 16.10 -11.03
CA TYR A 336 -10.14 15.52 -10.84
C TYR A 336 -9.94 14.29 -11.75
N TRP A 337 -10.89 13.37 -11.73
CA TRP A 337 -10.84 12.14 -12.52
C TRP A 337 -10.69 12.41 -14.02
N LYS A 338 -11.48 13.32 -14.54
CA LYS A 338 -11.41 13.71 -15.95
C LYS A 338 -9.99 14.10 -16.35
N ARG A 339 -9.33 14.94 -15.55
CA ARG A 339 -7.96 15.41 -15.82
C ARG A 339 -6.94 14.30 -15.64
N LEU A 340 -6.98 13.57 -14.52
CA LEU A 340 -6.06 12.47 -14.25
C LEU A 340 -6.13 11.40 -15.35
N ARG A 341 -7.33 10.98 -15.71
CA ARG A 341 -7.56 10.01 -16.79
C ARG A 341 -6.95 10.49 -18.10
N ASP A 342 -7.22 11.73 -18.49
CA ASP A 342 -6.73 12.30 -19.74
C ASP A 342 -5.20 12.38 -19.73
N ASP A 343 -4.60 12.84 -18.63
CA ASP A 343 -3.14 12.86 -18.42
C ASP A 343 -2.53 11.45 -18.50
N LEU A 344 -3.14 10.45 -17.89
CA LEU A 344 -2.65 9.08 -17.93
C LEU A 344 -2.70 8.48 -19.34
N LEU A 345 -3.80 8.68 -20.07
CA LEU A 345 -3.95 8.18 -21.43
C LEU A 345 -2.97 8.85 -22.41
N GLU A 346 -2.69 10.14 -22.23
CA GLU A 346 -1.75 10.89 -23.06
C GLU A 346 -0.29 10.48 -22.83
N ARG A 347 0.06 10.11 -21.58
CA ARG A 347 1.46 9.78 -21.20
C ARG A 347 1.87 8.33 -21.44
N GLN A 348 0.95 7.45 -21.83
CA GLN A 348 1.29 6.06 -22.09
C GLN A 348 2.25 5.96 -23.28
N GLN A 349 3.35 5.26 -23.09
CA GLN A 349 4.35 5.03 -24.14
C GLN A 349 3.84 4.04 -25.20
N GLU A 350 4.53 4.00 -26.36
CA GLU A 350 4.18 3.10 -27.44
C GLU A 350 4.26 1.61 -27.05
N ASP A 351 5.17 1.25 -26.15
CA ASP A 351 5.32 -0.11 -25.61
C ASP A 351 4.24 -0.47 -24.56
N GLY A 352 3.45 0.49 -24.14
CA GLY A 352 2.37 0.32 -23.13
C GLY A 352 2.76 0.72 -21.73
N SER A 353 4.00 1.10 -21.45
CA SER A 353 4.48 1.54 -20.15
C SER A 353 4.13 2.99 -19.85
N TRP A 354 4.39 3.40 -18.61
CA TRP A 354 4.49 4.79 -18.17
C TRP A 354 5.86 5.04 -17.57
N LEU A 355 6.40 6.23 -17.78
CA LEU A 355 7.75 6.58 -17.35
C LEU A 355 7.79 7.06 -15.90
N ASN A 356 8.88 6.73 -15.23
CA ASN A 356 9.27 7.30 -13.96
C ASN A 356 10.79 7.38 -13.81
N PRO A 357 11.45 8.28 -14.56
CA PRO A 357 12.92 8.40 -14.57
C PRO A 357 13.49 8.91 -13.23
N VAL A 358 12.66 9.47 -12.37
CA VAL A 358 13.06 9.93 -11.04
C VAL A 358 12.19 9.21 -9.99
N GLY A 359 12.65 8.06 -9.56
CA GLY A 359 11.93 7.24 -8.58
C GLY A 359 12.09 5.74 -8.83
N PRO A 360 11.11 4.94 -8.44
CA PRO A 360 11.18 3.49 -8.54
C PRO A 360 11.08 2.90 -9.96
N GLY A 361 11.09 3.72 -11.01
CA GLY A 361 11.14 3.24 -12.39
C GLY A 361 9.80 3.00 -13.07
N SER A 362 9.86 2.53 -14.33
CA SER A 362 8.68 2.39 -15.19
C SER A 362 7.72 1.30 -14.70
N ALA A 363 8.20 0.23 -14.04
CA ALA A 363 7.33 -0.80 -13.48
C ALA A 363 6.42 -0.22 -12.40
N PHE A 364 6.94 0.66 -11.53
CA PHE A 364 6.16 1.40 -10.53
C PHE A 364 5.10 2.29 -11.20
N ALA A 365 5.51 3.12 -12.16
CA ALA A 365 4.61 4.04 -12.84
C ALA A 365 3.49 3.30 -13.57
N THR A 366 3.83 2.22 -14.29
CA THR A 366 2.88 1.39 -15.05
C THR A 366 1.89 0.70 -14.12
N ALA A 367 2.35 0.15 -13.01
CA ALA A 367 1.48 -0.47 -12.02
C ALA A 367 0.51 0.56 -11.43
N VAL A 368 1.00 1.72 -10.99
CA VAL A 368 0.16 2.78 -10.43
C VAL A 368 -0.82 3.32 -11.46
N ALA A 369 -0.41 3.55 -12.72
CA ALA A 369 -1.29 4.00 -13.79
C ALA A 369 -2.45 3.03 -14.04
N CYS A 370 -2.16 1.72 -14.12
CA CYS A 370 -3.19 0.68 -14.27
C CYS A 370 -4.16 0.68 -13.07
N ILE A 371 -3.64 0.76 -11.84
CA ILE A 371 -4.47 0.85 -10.63
C ILE A 371 -5.39 2.08 -10.67
N LEU A 372 -4.82 3.24 -10.99
CA LEU A 372 -5.57 4.49 -11.08
C LEU A 372 -6.69 4.42 -12.13
N LEU A 373 -6.38 3.93 -13.33
CA LEU A 373 -7.35 3.79 -14.42
C LEU A 373 -8.47 2.78 -14.08
N ARG A 374 -8.20 1.81 -13.19
CA ARG A 374 -9.17 0.82 -12.73
C ARG A 374 -9.88 1.16 -11.42
N LEU A 375 -9.46 2.23 -10.73
CA LEU A 375 -10.07 2.64 -9.48
C LEU A 375 -11.61 2.78 -9.56
N PRO A 376 -12.19 3.40 -10.61
CA PRO A 376 -13.65 3.50 -10.72
C PRO A 376 -14.37 2.16 -10.87
N ALA A 377 -13.70 1.12 -11.35
CA ALA A 377 -14.27 -0.22 -11.49
C ALA A 377 -14.42 -0.98 -10.16
N GLN A 378 -13.71 -0.54 -9.10
CA GLN A 378 -13.82 -1.05 -7.72
C GLN A 378 -13.62 -2.57 -7.59
N TYR A 379 -12.79 -3.19 -8.42
CA TYR A 379 -12.50 -4.62 -8.30
C TYR A 379 -11.75 -4.97 -7.01
N LEU A 380 -10.88 -4.08 -6.53
CA LEU A 380 -10.17 -4.28 -5.27
C LEU A 380 -11.04 -3.89 -4.07
N PRO A 381 -11.20 -4.78 -3.06
CA PRO A 381 -11.96 -4.47 -1.84
C PRO A 381 -11.50 -3.19 -1.14
N ILE A 382 -10.19 -2.93 -1.13
CA ILE A 382 -9.62 -1.72 -0.50
C ILE A 382 -10.10 -0.41 -1.16
N PHE A 383 -10.58 -0.45 -2.41
CA PHE A 383 -11.09 0.70 -3.16
C PHE A 383 -12.62 0.79 -3.16
N GLN A 384 -13.30 -0.18 -2.55
CA GLN A 384 -14.76 -0.13 -2.42
C GLN A 384 -15.18 0.94 -1.40
N ARG A 385 -16.26 1.66 -1.73
CA ARG A 385 -16.87 2.69 -0.87
C ARG A 385 -17.76 2.07 0.19
#